data_6a8af630a4c5e397a1fdd78f8ae80a82
#
_entry.id   6a8af630a4c5e397a1fdd78f8ae80a82
#
_cell.length_a   1.000
_cell.length_b   1.000
_cell.length_c   1.000
_cell.angle_alpha   90.00
_cell.angle_beta   90.00
_cell.angle_gamma   90.00
#
_symmetry.space_group_name_H-M   'P 1'
#
loop_
_entity.id
_entity.type
_entity.pdbx_description
1 polymer ?
#
loop_
_entity_poly.entity_id
_entity_poly.type
_entity_poly.pdbx_seq_one_letter_code
_entity_poly.pdbx_strand_id
1 'polypeptide(L)'
;MNEAILKCENLCKSFGKRQILNNVSLEVNQGDILGFIGPNGAGKTTTIKLILGLQSIDSGTVKINGYDIQKEFEKAIEKVGTIVENPDLYMYLSGYDNLKLISNMYKNIDKKRIDEVVKLVKLEQRINDKVSKYSLGMRQRLGIAQALLHKPNLLILDEPTNGLDPEGIKELRELIKDLAEKENMAIVISSHNLSELESFCNKVTIIKNGKIVETSTINEVKKVEHSYIIEHDNLE
;
A
#
# COMPACT_ATOMS: atom_id res chain seq x y z
N MET A 1 -13.79 11.98 -17.41
CA MET A 1 -13.69 10.92 -16.40
C MET A 1 -12.21 10.74 -16.15
N ASN A 2 -11.73 10.93 -14.90
CA ASN A 2 -10.32 10.66 -14.59
C ASN A 2 -10.10 9.15 -14.74
N GLU A 3 -9.11 8.77 -15.55
CA GLU A 3 -8.73 7.38 -15.73
C GLU A 3 -8.12 6.86 -14.40
N ALA A 4 -8.49 5.65 -14.00
CA ALA A 4 -7.99 5.06 -12.75
C ALA A 4 -6.47 4.85 -12.82
N ILE A 5 -5.75 5.16 -11.73
CA ILE A 5 -4.30 4.91 -11.61
C ILE A 5 -4.01 3.41 -11.58
N LEU A 6 -4.84 2.64 -10.88
CA LEU A 6 -4.77 1.18 -10.83
C LEU A 6 -6.12 0.60 -11.19
N LYS A 7 -6.16 -0.33 -12.14
CA LYS A 7 -7.34 -1.10 -12.51
C LYS A 7 -7.00 -2.57 -12.64
N CYS A 8 -7.66 -3.39 -11.84
CA CYS A 8 -7.61 -4.85 -11.91
C CYS A 8 -8.97 -5.37 -12.37
N GLU A 9 -9.00 -6.25 -13.35
CA GLU A 9 -10.23 -6.82 -13.89
C GLU A 9 -10.15 -8.34 -13.94
N ASN A 10 -11.07 -8.99 -13.22
CA ASN A 10 -11.29 -10.45 -13.21
C ASN A 10 -10.02 -11.28 -12.96
N LEU A 11 -9.18 -10.84 -12.01
CA LEU A 11 -7.94 -11.54 -11.71
C LEU A 11 -8.21 -12.91 -11.14
N CYS A 12 -7.62 -13.94 -11.75
CA CYS A 12 -7.59 -15.29 -11.24
C CYS A 12 -6.16 -15.76 -11.05
N LYS A 13 -5.94 -16.55 -9.98
CA LYS A 13 -4.64 -17.16 -9.68
C LYS A 13 -4.82 -18.49 -8.98
N SER A 14 -4.07 -19.50 -9.46
CA SER A 14 -4.00 -20.81 -8.83
C SER A 14 -2.56 -21.24 -8.63
N PHE A 15 -2.31 -22.01 -7.58
CA PHE A 15 -1.05 -22.73 -7.34
C PHE A 15 -1.34 -24.22 -7.31
N GLY A 16 -0.93 -24.91 -8.36
CA GLY A 16 -1.32 -26.29 -8.59
C GLY A 16 -2.84 -26.44 -8.68
N LYS A 17 -3.43 -27.24 -7.80
CA LYS A 17 -4.90 -27.43 -7.76
C LYS A 17 -5.65 -26.43 -6.90
N ARG A 18 -4.94 -25.55 -6.16
CA ARG A 18 -5.55 -24.60 -5.23
C ARG A 18 -5.75 -23.26 -5.91
N GLN A 19 -7.00 -22.87 -6.12
CA GLN A 19 -7.35 -21.52 -6.56
C GLN A 19 -7.24 -20.56 -5.37
N ILE A 20 -6.44 -19.50 -5.54
CA ILE A 20 -6.21 -18.47 -4.52
C ILE A 20 -7.04 -17.22 -4.81
N LEU A 21 -7.15 -16.83 -6.09
CA LEU A 21 -7.97 -15.69 -6.50
C LEU A 21 -8.95 -16.14 -7.57
N ASN A 22 -10.18 -15.63 -7.46
CA ASN A 22 -11.29 -15.96 -8.34
C ASN A 22 -12.06 -14.69 -8.70
N ASN A 23 -11.83 -14.15 -9.90
CA ASN A 23 -12.46 -12.95 -10.44
C ASN A 23 -12.32 -11.71 -9.52
N VAL A 24 -11.12 -11.44 -9.03
CA VAL A 24 -10.83 -10.26 -8.20
C VAL A 24 -10.74 -9.05 -9.11
N SER A 25 -11.59 -8.04 -8.86
CA SER A 25 -11.57 -6.75 -9.56
C SER A 25 -11.52 -5.63 -8.53
N LEU A 26 -10.65 -4.63 -8.76
CA LEU A 26 -10.55 -3.42 -7.93
C LEU A 26 -10.04 -2.24 -8.76
N GLU A 27 -10.36 -1.04 -8.29
CA GLU A 27 -9.98 0.20 -8.96
C GLU A 27 -9.57 1.25 -7.93
N VAL A 28 -8.47 1.97 -8.22
CA VAL A 28 -7.94 3.05 -7.37
C VAL A 28 -7.71 4.28 -8.23
N ASN A 29 -8.31 5.39 -7.83
CA ASN A 29 -8.14 6.67 -8.49
C ASN A 29 -7.05 7.50 -7.79
N GLN A 30 -6.64 8.56 -8.44
CA GLN A 30 -5.69 9.52 -7.87
C GLN A 30 -6.26 10.14 -6.60
N GLY A 31 -5.44 10.21 -5.53
CA GLY A 31 -5.86 10.70 -4.22
C GLY A 31 -6.67 9.71 -3.36
N ASP A 32 -7.02 8.53 -3.90
CA ASP A 32 -7.67 7.48 -3.10
C ASP A 32 -6.67 6.81 -2.14
N ILE A 33 -7.14 6.51 -0.93
CA ILE A 33 -6.50 5.59 0.00
C ILE A 33 -7.40 4.36 0.10
N LEU A 34 -7.08 3.31 -0.65
CA LEU A 34 -7.82 2.06 -0.65
C LEU A 34 -7.30 1.11 0.43
N GLY A 35 -8.13 0.78 1.42
CA GLY A 35 -7.92 -0.32 2.34
C GLY A 35 -8.31 -1.66 1.70
N PHE A 36 -7.34 -2.58 1.55
CA PHE A 36 -7.58 -3.92 1.02
C PHE A 36 -7.59 -4.91 2.19
N ILE A 37 -8.79 -5.31 2.63
CA ILE A 37 -9.04 -5.96 3.92
C ILE A 37 -9.40 -7.42 3.73
N GLY A 38 -8.88 -8.28 4.58
CA GLY A 38 -9.26 -9.69 4.62
C GLY A 38 -8.41 -10.51 5.58
N PRO A 39 -8.89 -11.67 6.01
CA PRO A 39 -8.15 -12.54 6.91
C PRO A 39 -6.85 -13.05 6.26
N ASN A 40 -5.96 -13.62 7.09
CA ASN A 40 -4.75 -14.26 6.58
C ASN A 40 -5.12 -15.39 5.62
N GLY A 41 -4.41 -15.44 4.48
CA GLY A 41 -4.70 -16.40 3.40
C GLY A 41 -5.89 -16.04 2.50
N ALA A 42 -6.53 -14.88 2.68
CA ALA A 42 -7.64 -14.44 1.80
C ALA A 42 -7.23 -14.10 0.37
N GLY A 43 -5.91 -13.90 0.11
CA GLY A 43 -5.38 -13.56 -1.21
C GLY A 43 -4.80 -12.15 -1.33
N LYS A 44 -4.71 -11.36 -0.24
CA LYS A 44 -4.21 -9.97 -0.26
C LYS A 44 -2.81 -9.85 -0.88
N THR A 45 -1.80 -10.47 -0.28
CA THR A 45 -0.42 -10.45 -0.77
C THR A 45 -0.29 -11.04 -2.18
N THR A 46 -1.09 -12.10 -2.49
CA THR A 46 -1.12 -12.66 -3.86
C THR A 46 -1.63 -11.62 -4.86
N THR A 47 -2.72 -10.90 -4.54
CA THR A 47 -3.25 -9.82 -5.39
C THR A 47 -2.20 -8.73 -5.59
N ILE A 48 -1.54 -8.28 -4.52
CA ILE A 48 -0.45 -7.29 -4.59
C ILE A 48 0.69 -7.79 -5.48
N LYS A 49 1.13 -9.05 -5.32
CA LYS A 49 2.19 -9.64 -6.16
C LYS A 49 1.80 -9.73 -7.64
N LEU A 50 0.52 -9.97 -7.97
CA LEU A 50 0.03 -9.90 -9.36
C LEU A 50 0.04 -8.45 -9.89
N ILE A 51 -0.42 -7.48 -9.10
CA ILE A 51 -0.42 -6.06 -9.45
C ILE A 51 1.00 -5.57 -9.77
N LEU A 52 1.99 -6.04 -9.00
CA LEU A 52 3.40 -5.66 -9.15
C LEU A 52 4.15 -6.50 -10.22
N GLY A 53 3.47 -7.45 -10.87
CA GLY A 53 4.12 -8.34 -11.85
C GLY A 53 5.14 -9.30 -11.23
N LEU A 54 5.16 -9.45 -9.90
CA LEU A 54 6.03 -10.39 -9.18
C LEU A 54 5.56 -11.84 -9.32
N GLN A 55 4.33 -12.04 -9.78
CA GLN A 55 3.75 -13.34 -10.11
C GLN A 55 2.95 -13.24 -11.41
N SER A 56 2.91 -14.34 -12.17
CA SER A 56 2.12 -14.42 -13.41
C SER A 56 0.62 -14.46 -13.11
N ILE A 57 -0.16 -13.74 -13.89
CA ILE A 57 -1.62 -13.74 -13.88
C ILE A 57 -2.09 -14.94 -14.71
N ASP A 58 -3.01 -15.76 -14.18
CA ASP A 58 -3.57 -16.90 -14.91
C ASP A 58 -4.70 -16.43 -15.86
N SER A 59 -5.56 -15.51 -15.42
CA SER A 59 -6.53 -14.79 -16.25
C SER A 59 -6.88 -13.44 -15.62
N GLY A 60 -7.44 -12.53 -16.43
CA GLY A 60 -7.73 -11.15 -16.06
C GLY A 60 -6.63 -10.20 -16.51
N THR A 61 -6.75 -8.93 -16.11
CA THR A 61 -5.80 -7.87 -16.50
C THR A 61 -5.48 -6.95 -15.34
N VAL A 62 -4.27 -6.41 -15.34
CA VAL A 62 -3.85 -5.30 -14.46
C VAL A 62 -3.34 -4.17 -15.33
N LYS A 63 -3.90 -2.99 -15.13
CA LYS A 63 -3.39 -1.76 -15.72
C LYS A 63 -2.98 -0.77 -14.64
N ILE A 64 -1.80 -0.18 -14.81
CA ILE A 64 -1.29 0.88 -13.94
C ILE A 64 -0.92 2.07 -14.83
N ASN A 65 -1.46 3.25 -14.52
CA ASN A 65 -1.30 4.43 -15.36
C ASN A 65 -1.70 4.20 -16.83
N GLY A 66 -2.72 3.36 -17.08
CA GLY A 66 -3.17 2.98 -18.42
C GLY A 66 -2.36 1.87 -19.09
N TYR A 67 -1.18 1.49 -18.55
CA TYR A 67 -0.29 0.46 -19.11
C TYR A 67 -0.61 -0.92 -18.54
N ASP A 68 -0.72 -1.91 -19.42
CA ASP A 68 -0.92 -3.32 -19.05
C ASP A 68 0.37 -3.93 -18.49
N ILE A 69 0.34 -4.43 -17.25
CA ILE A 69 1.51 -4.96 -16.54
C ILE A 69 2.17 -6.15 -17.27
N GLN A 70 1.41 -6.91 -18.05
CA GLN A 70 1.94 -8.07 -18.76
C GLN A 70 2.56 -7.72 -20.12
N LYS A 71 2.16 -6.58 -20.73
CA LYS A 71 2.60 -6.16 -22.06
C LYS A 71 3.62 -5.03 -22.02
N GLU A 72 3.47 -4.12 -21.05
CA GLU A 72 4.24 -2.87 -20.94
C GLU A 72 4.78 -2.71 -19.51
N PHE A 73 5.40 -3.76 -18.98
CA PHE A 73 5.84 -3.87 -17.58
C PHE A 73 6.61 -2.64 -17.09
N GLU A 74 7.66 -2.24 -17.80
CA GLU A 74 8.52 -1.11 -17.39
C GLU A 74 7.74 0.19 -17.24
N LYS A 75 6.83 0.48 -18.20
CA LYS A 75 5.99 1.68 -18.16
C LYS A 75 4.95 1.61 -17.04
N ALA A 76 4.36 0.42 -16.83
CA ALA A 76 3.37 0.22 -15.80
C ALA A 76 3.95 0.43 -14.39
N ILE A 77 5.18 -0.07 -14.14
CA ILE A 77 5.80 -0.04 -12.81
C ILE A 77 6.61 1.25 -12.53
N GLU A 78 6.96 2.04 -13.55
CA GLU A 78 7.86 3.21 -13.45
C GLU A 78 7.43 4.20 -12.36
N LYS A 79 6.13 4.36 -12.13
CA LYS A 79 5.56 5.29 -11.16
C LYS A 79 4.90 4.59 -9.97
N VAL A 80 5.39 3.40 -9.61
CA VAL A 80 4.89 2.62 -8.48
C VAL A 80 5.93 2.55 -7.39
N GLY A 81 5.59 3.04 -6.20
CA GLY A 81 6.34 2.76 -4.96
C GLY A 81 5.69 1.60 -4.22
N THR A 82 6.48 0.71 -3.63
CA THR A 82 5.90 -0.44 -2.91
C THR A 82 6.76 -0.90 -1.75
N ILE A 83 6.08 -1.45 -0.73
CA ILE A 83 6.66 -2.30 0.30
C ILE A 83 5.79 -3.55 0.37
N VAL A 84 6.37 -4.71 0.05
CA VAL A 84 5.72 -6.03 0.19
C VAL A 84 6.35 -6.75 1.37
N GLU A 85 5.53 -7.09 2.37
CA GLU A 85 5.95 -7.68 3.64
C GLU A 85 6.78 -6.71 4.49
N ASN A 86 8.11 -6.73 4.41
CA ASN A 86 9.00 -5.84 5.16
C ASN A 86 9.94 -5.06 4.23
N PRO A 87 10.34 -3.84 4.63
CA PRO A 87 11.34 -3.11 3.86
C PRO A 87 12.72 -3.77 3.94
N ASP A 88 13.33 -4.00 2.77
CA ASP A 88 14.69 -4.53 2.67
C ASP A 88 15.72 -3.43 2.95
N LEU A 89 16.25 -3.43 4.18
CA LEU A 89 17.18 -2.42 4.67
C LEU A 89 18.52 -3.04 5.05
N TYR A 90 19.60 -2.39 4.66
CA TYR A 90 20.96 -2.72 5.10
C TYR A 90 21.16 -2.21 6.54
N MET A 91 21.02 -3.10 7.51
CA MET A 91 21.02 -2.77 8.95
C MET A 91 22.31 -2.15 9.45
N TYR A 92 23.44 -2.45 8.81
CA TYR A 92 24.78 -1.95 9.17
C TYR A 92 25.11 -0.56 8.57
N LEU A 93 24.31 -0.10 7.60
CA LEU A 93 24.41 1.22 7.00
C LEU A 93 23.53 2.24 7.75
N SER A 94 23.80 3.53 7.51
CA SER A 94 22.93 4.61 7.95
C SER A 94 21.62 4.63 7.13
N GLY A 95 20.59 5.31 7.64
CA GLY A 95 19.38 5.55 6.86
C GLY A 95 19.68 6.30 5.56
N TYR A 96 20.58 7.31 5.61
CA TYR A 96 21.00 8.07 4.45
C TYR A 96 21.67 7.18 3.39
N ASP A 97 22.59 6.30 3.80
CA ASP A 97 23.29 5.41 2.88
C ASP A 97 22.33 4.40 2.24
N ASN A 98 21.33 3.91 2.98
CA ASN A 98 20.26 3.08 2.43
C ASN A 98 19.50 3.82 1.30
N LEU A 99 19.11 5.08 1.52
CA LEU A 99 18.43 5.88 0.49
C LEU A 99 19.34 6.18 -0.70
N LYS A 100 20.62 6.48 -0.44
CA LYS A 100 21.62 6.74 -1.48
C LYS A 100 21.86 5.54 -2.38
N LEU A 101 21.91 4.32 -1.83
CA LEU A 101 22.03 3.10 -2.63
C LEU A 101 20.88 2.95 -3.62
N ILE A 102 19.64 3.13 -3.15
CA ILE A 102 18.45 3.06 -4.01
C ILE A 102 18.44 4.21 -5.02
N SER A 103 18.83 5.44 -4.61
CA SER A 103 18.85 6.60 -5.52
C SER A 103 19.79 6.38 -6.72
N ASN A 104 20.89 5.64 -6.54
CA ASN A 104 21.84 5.34 -7.61
C ASN A 104 21.26 4.41 -8.70
N MET A 105 20.14 3.73 -8.44
CA MET A 105 19.43 2.92 -9.44
C MET A 105 18.62 3.78 -10.42
N TYR A 106 18.37 5.06 -10.08
CA TYR A 106 17.60 6.01 -10.88
C TYR A 106 18.50 7.11 -11.44
N LYS A 107 18.30 7.49 -12.70
CA LYS A 107 19.16 8.46 -13.40
C LYS A 107 19.08 9.91 -12.86
N ASN A 108 18.01 10.30 -12.20
CA ASN A 108 17.69 11.71 -11.89
C ASN A 108 17.37 11.96 -10.42
N ILE A 109 17.86 11.14 -9.50
CA ILE A 109 17.67 11.36 -8.06
C ILE A 109 18.95 11.95 -7.48
N ASP A 110 18.88 13.23 -7.13
CA ASP A 110 19.95 13.98 -6.49
C ASP A 110 19.82 13.98 -4.95
N LYS A 111 20.82 14.59 -4.29
CA LYS A 111 20.81 14.76 -2.84
C LYS A 111 19.58 15.52 -2.35
N LYS A 112 19.13 16.53 -3.09
CA LYS A 112 17.96 17.33 -2.72
C LYS A 112 16.71 16.45 -2.60
N ARG A 113 16.52 15.50 -3.54
CA ARG A 113 15.40 14.57 -3.48
C ARG A 113 15.48 13.62 -2.28
N ILE A 114 16.69 13.17 -1.92
CA ILE A 114 16.88 12.36 -0.70
C ILE A 114 16.46 13.19 0.52
N ASP A 115 16.94 14.43 0.65
CA ASP A 115 16.60 15.30 1.78
C ASP A 115 15.08 15.59 1.85
N GLU A 116 14.40 15.76 0.70
CA GLU A 116 12.95 15.91 0.63
C GLU A 116 12.20 14.69 1.20
N VAL A 117 12.55 13.48 0.77
CA VAL A 117 11.86 12.26 1.26
C VAL A 117 12.18 11.99 2.73
N VAL A 118 13.39 12.28 3.19
CA VAL A 118 13.75 12.19 4.62
C VAL A 118 12.87 13.09 5.47
N LYS A 119 12.62 14.30 5.01
CA LYS A 119 11.71 15.25 5.67
C LYS A 119 10.27 14.78 5.66
N LEU A 120 9.79 14.25 4.51
CA LEU A 120 8.43 13.70 4.41
C LEU A 120 8.16 12.59 5.44
N VAL A 121 9.15 11.70 5.66
CA VAL A 121 9.01 10.60 6.61
C VAL A 121 9.47 10.94 8.03
N LYS A 122 9.80 12.21 8.32
CA LYS A 122 10.20 12.72 9.66
C LYS A 122 11.39 11.94 10.26
N LEU A 123 12.45 11.72 9.46
CA LEU A 123 13.66 11.02 9.90
C LEU A 123 14.92 11.90 9.93
N GLU A 124 14.81 13.23 9.79
CA GLU A 124 15.93 14.16 9.66
C GLU A 124 16.95 14.02 10.78
N GLN A 125 16.49 13.91 12.03
CA GLN A 125 17.37 13.83 13.20
C GLN A 125 18.10 12.51 13.35
N ARG A 126 17.61 11.46 12.69
CA ARG A 126 18.12 10.09 12.86
C ARG A 126 18.68 9.50 11.59
N ILE A 127 18.61 10.22 10.46
CA ILE A 127 18.95 9.69 9.13
C ILE A 127 20.40 9.21 9.01
N ASN A 128 21.31 9.79 9.78
CA ASN A 128 22.73 9.41 9.82
C ASN A 128 23.03 8.27 10.80
N ASP A 129 22.07 7.84 11.62
CA ASP A 129 22.24 6.69 12.50
C ASP A 129 22.15 5.38 11.71
N LYS A 130 22.87 4.34 12.17
CA LYS A 130 22.74 2.99 11.63
C LYS A 130 21.32 2.46 11.80
N VAL A 131 20.78 1.84 10.74
CA VAL A 131 19.41 1.28 10.74
C VAL A 131 19.23 0.19 11.80
N SER A 132 20.31 -0.48 12.24
CA SER A 132 20.28 -1.42 13.37
C SER A 132 19.79 -0.79 14.68
N LYS A 133 19.89 0.54 14.84
CA LYS A 133 19.41 1.30 16.00
C LYS A 133 17.98 1.84 15.84
N TYR A 134 17.35 1.61 14.69
CA TYR A 134 15.99 2.12 14.42
C TYR A 134 14.93 1.26 15.08
N SER A 135 13.88 1.91 15.60
CA SER A 135 12.64 1.22 15.96
C SER A 135 11.99 0.61 14.72
N LEU A 136 11.03 -0.29 14.89
CA LEU A 136 10.29 -0.86 13.76
C LEU A 136 9.58 0.24 12.96
N GLY A 137 8.93 1.20 13.62
CA GLY A 137 8.29 2.35 12.96
C GLY A 137 9.27 3.21 12.16
N MET A 138 10.49 3.45 12.68
CA MET A 138 11.52 4.15 11.91
C MET A 138 11.97 3.36 10.67
N ARG A 139 12.09 2.03 10.77
CA ARG A 139 12.42 1.17 9.63
C ARG A 139 11.32 1.21 8.58
N GLN A 140 10.05 1.13 9.02
CA GLN A 140 8.91 1.25 8.11
C GLN A 140 8.89 2.59 7.37
N ARG A 141 9.10 3.70 8.08
CA ARG A 141 9.20 5.03 7.48
C ARG A 141 10.38 5.16 6.51
N LEU A 142 11.53 4.56 6.81
CA LEU A 142 12.67 4.53 5.90
C LEU A 142 12.36 3.72 4.63
N GLY A 143 11.65 2.58 4.74
CA GLY A 143 11.17 1.81 3.60
C GLY A 143 10.22 2.63 2.72
N ILE A 144 9.30 3.38 3.33
CA ILE A 144 8.42 4.31 2.59
C ILE A 144 9.27 5.40 1.91
N ALA A 145 10.29 5.95 2.58
CA ALA A 145 11.19 6.92 1.94
C ALA A 145 11.88 6.34 0.69
N GLN A 146 12.33 5.08 0.74
CA GLN A 146 12.88 4.38 -0.44
C GLN A 146 11.84 4.29 -1.57
N ALA A 147 10.61 3.87 -1.23
CA ALA A 147 9.51 3.75 -2.19
C ALA A 147 9.10 5.09 -2.82
N LEU A 148 9.37 6.23 -2.15
CA LEU A 148 9.01 7.57 -2.61
C LEU A 148 10.11 8.27 -3.43
N LEU A 149 11.34 7.75 -3.48
CA LEU A 149 12.49 8.43 -4.10
C LEU A 149 12.24 8.87 -5.56
N HIS A 150 11.66 7.99 -6.36
CA HIS A 150 11.42 8.20 -7.79
C HIS A 150 10.10 8.94 -8.12
N LYS A 151 9.46 9.55 -7.11
CA LYS A 151 8.18 10.31 -7.24
C LYS A 151 7.05 9.46 -7.84
N PRO A 152 6.66 8.36 -7.19
CA PRO A 152 5.55 7.54 -7.66
C PRO A 152 4.23 8.32 -7.56
N ASN A 153 3.23 7.89 -8.34
CA ASN A 153 1.85 8.32 -8.21
C ASN A 153 0.93 7.23 -7.61
N LEU A 154 1.46 6.01 -7.47
CA LEU A 154 0.83 4.89 -6.78
C LEU A 154 1.78 4.33 -5.72
N LEU A 155 1.30 4.21 -4.48
CA LEU A 155 2.01 3.56 -3.38
C LEU A 155 1.25 2.33 -2.91
N ILE A 156 1.92 1.17 -2.85
CA ILE A 156 1.32 -0.09 -2.40
C ILE A 156 2.06 -0.58 -1.17
N LEU A 157 1.32 -0.76 -0.06
CA LEU A 157 1.85 -1.16 1.24
C LEU A 157 1.14 -2.45 1.70
N ASP A 158 1.90 -3.53 1.84
CA ASP A 158 1.36 -4.81 2.32
C ASP A 158 1.57 -4.91 3.84
N GLU A 159 0.46 -4.89 4.60
CA GLU A 159 0.41 -5.01 6.06
C GLU A 159 1.37 -4.03 6.80
N PRO A 160 1.42 -2.72 6.46
CA PRO A 160 2.46 -1.80 6.94
C PRO A 160 2.36 -1.47 8.43
N THR A 161 1.26 -1.79 9.10
CA THR A 161 1.01 -1.57 10.53
C THR A 161 1.48 -2.72 11.41
N ASN A 162 1.82 -3.88 10.81
CA ASN A 162 2.19 -5.07 11.56
C ASN A 162 3.38 -4.84 12.49
N GLY A 163 3.15 -5.11 13.79
CA GLY A 163 4.17 -5.01 14.83
C GLY A 163 4.53 -3.58 15.24
N LEU A 164 3.87 -2.56 14.70
CA LEU A 164 4.03 -1.19 15.18
C LEU A 164 3.29 -0.99 16.51
N ASP A 165 3.85 -0.16 17.36
CA ASP A 165 3.18 0.37 18.54
C ASP A 165 2.11 1.43 18.14
N PRO A 166 1.21 1.82 19.04
CA PRO A 166 0.14 2.78 18.73
C PRO A 166 0.66 4.14 18.22
N GLU A 167 1.83 4.58 18.69
CA GLU A 167 2.45 5.82 18.23
C GLU A 167 2.96 5.69 16.79
N GLY A 168 3.64 4.58 16.46
CA GLY A 168 4.10 4.27 15.10
C GLY A 168 2.94 4.16 14.11
N ILE A 169 1.81 3.56 14.52
CA ILE A 169 0.59 3.52 13.68
C ILE A 169 0.06 4.92 13.43
N LYS A 170 0.03 5.80 14.47
CA LYS A 170 -0.41 7.18 14.32
C LYS A 170 0.48 7.98 13.37
N GLU A 171 1.81 7.86 13.52
CA GLU A 171 2.77 8.54 12.64
C GLU A 171 2.65 8.06 11.18
N LEU A 172 2.50 6.74 10.97
CA LEU A 172 2.28 6.17 9.65
C LEU A 172 0.98 6.69 9.02
N ARG A 173 -0.09 6.79 9.79
CA ARG A 173 -1.39 7.32 9.35
C ARG A 173 -1.27 8.76 8.88
N GLU A 174 -0.61 9.62 9.67
CA GLU A 174 -0.39 11.02 9.29
C GLU A 174 0.38 11.12 7.98
N LEU A 175 1.46 10.34 7.84
CA LEU A 175 2.26 10.30 6.62
C LEU A 175 1.42 9.87 5.40
N ILE A 176 0.63 8.81 5.50
CA ILE A 176 -0.20 8.30 4.40
C ILE A 176 -1.25 9.33 3.98
N LYS A 177 -1.91 9.99 4.95
CA LYS A 177 -2.86 11.07 4.65
C LYS A 177 -2.19 12.25 3.95
N ASP A 178 -1.04 12.68 4.45
CA ASP A 178 -0.28 13.77 3.83
C ASP A 178 0.12 13.44 2.39
N LEU A 179 0.53 12.22 2.09
CA LEU A 179 0.86 11.77 0.74
C LEU A 179 -0.37 11.78 -0.19
N ALA A 180 -1.51 11.30 0.28
CA ALA A 180 -2.74 11.29 -0.52
C ALA A 180 -3.27 12.70 -0.76
N GLU A 181 -3.34 13.55 0.28
CA GLU A 181 -3.96 14.87 0.21
C GLU A 181 -3.06 15.94 -0.44
N LYS A 182 -1.75 15.95 -0.09
CA LYS A 182 -0.82 16.99 -0.53
C LYS A 182 -0.13 16.64 -1.85
N GLU A 183 0.21 15.36 -2.04
CA GLU A 183 0.90 14.89 -3.25
C GLU A 183 -0.09 14.26 -4.26
N ASN A 184 -1.39 14.20 -3.93
CA ASN A 184 -2.45 13.60 -4.73
C ASN A 184 -2.12 12.16 -5.15
N MET A 185 -1.48 11.40 -4.26
CA MET A 185 -1.00 10.04 -4.51
C MET A 185 -2.13 9.02 -4.31
N ALA A 186 -2.23 8.06 -5.24
CA ALA A 186 -3.07 6.87 -5.05
C ALA A 186 -2.35 5.90 -4.11
N ILE A 187 -3.05 5.36 -3.10
CA ILE A 187 -2.43 4.48 -2.10
C ILE A 187 -3.29 3.24 -1.91
N VAL A 188 -2.65 2.08 -1.91
CA VAL A 188 -3.27 0.78 -1.56
C VAL A 188 -2.60 0.26 -0.29
N ILE A 189 -3.40 -0.07 0.72
CA ILE A 189 -2.91 -0.61 1.99
C ILE A 189 -3.65 -1.91 2.28
N SER A 190 -2.91 -3.00 2.41
CA SER A 190 -3.51 -4.23 2.91
C SER A 190 -3.50 -4.28 4.44
N SER A 191 -4.54 -4.87 5.04
CA SER A 191 -4.58 -5.22 6.46
C SER A 191 -5.56 -6.36 6.71
N HIS A 192 -5.41 -7.03 7.82
CA HIS A 192 -6.41 -7.97 8.34
C HIS A 192 -7.31 -7.31 9.41
N ASN A 193 -7.09 -6.05 9.75
CA ASN A 193 -7.80 -5.31 10.79
C ASN A 193 -8.52 -4.08 10.18
N LEU A 194 -9.85 -4.12 10.12
CA LEU A 194 -10.69 -3.05 9.59
C LEU A 194 -10.54 -1.77 10.42
N SER A 195 -10.58 -1.87 11.75
CA SER A 195 -10.55 -0.70 12.64
C SER A 195 -9.28 0.15 12.52
N GLU A 196 -8.15 -0.47 12.14
CA GLU A 196 -6.94 0.28 11.82
C GLU A 196 -7.11 1.13 10.57
N LEU A 197 -7.67 0.54 9.50
CA LEU A 197 -7.80 1.20 8.20
C LEU A 197 -8.91 2.25 8.15
N GLU A 198 -9.99 2.11 8.92
CA GLU A 198 -11.07 3.11 9.02
C GLU A 198 -10.58 4.50 9.37
N SER A 199 -9.45 4.58 10.04
CA SER A 199 -8.90 5.85 10.51
C SER A 199 -8.15 6.63 9.42
N PHE A 200 -7.80 6.02 8.28
CA PHE A 200 -7.04 6.68 7.22
C PHE A 200 -7.43 6.34 5.78
N CYS A 201 -8.22 5.30 5.53
CA CYS A 201 -8.75 5.01 4.20
C CYS A 201 -9.99 5.84 3.89
N ASN A 202 -10.19 6.16 2.61
CA ASN A 202 -11.46 6.71 2.12
C ASN A 202 -12.32 5.66 1.42
N LYS A 203 -11.70 4.57 0.94
CA LYS A 203 -12.33 3.41 0.33
C LYS A 203 -11.84 2.13 0.98
N VAL A 204 -12.68 1.10 1.01
CA VAL A 204 -12.32 -0.24 1.47
C VAL A 204 -12.82 -1.28 0.47
N THR A 205 -12.00 -2.30 0.26
CA THR A 205 -12.36 -3.50 -0.50
C THR A 205 -12.09 -4.71 0.37
N ILE A 206 -13.12 -5.51 0.60
CA ILE A 206 -13.05 -6.69 1.46
C ILE A 206 -12.88 -7.93 0.60
N ILE A 207 -11.80 -8.69 0.85
CA ILE A 207 -11.53 -9.97 0.20
C ILE A 207 -11.69 -11.12 1.19
N LYS A 208 -12.40 -12.17 0.78
CA LYS A 208 -12.56 -13.42 1.54
C LYS A 208 -12.51 -14.61 0.59
N ASN A 209 -11.70 -15.61 0.92
CA ASN A 209 -11.55 -16.83 0.11
C ASN A 209 -11.27 -16.54 -1.38
N GLY A 210 -10.40 -15.56 -1.65
CA GLY A 210 -9.98 -15.19 -3.00
C GLY A 210 -11.03 -14.45 -3.83
N LYS A 211 -12.10 -13.94 -3.23
CA LYS A 211 -13.16 -13.17 -3.91
C LYS A 211 -13.38 -11.84 -3.21
N ILE A 212 -13.66 -10.79 -3.98
CA ILE A 212 -14.16 -9.53 -3.41
C ILE A 212 -15.60 -9.76 -2.93
N VAL A 213 -15.82 -9.46 -1.66
CA VAL A 213 -17.13 -9.55 -1.02
C VAL A 213 -17.84 -8.21 -1.13
N GLU A 214 -17.11 -7.12 -0.91
CA GLU A 214 -17.66 -5.77 -0.88
C GLU A 214 -16.57 -4.75 -1.25
N THR A 215 -16.99 -3.66 -1.90
CA THR A 215 -16.21 -2.44 -2.07
C THR A 215 -17.11 -1.27 -1.74
N SER A 216 -16.74 -0.47 -0.75
CA SER A 216 -17.54 0.63 -0.22
C SER A 216 -16.65 1.82 0.18
N THR A 217 -17.26 2.99 0.32
CA THR A 217 -16.61 4.13 0.98
C THR A 217 -16.62 3.91 2.49
N ILE A 218 -15.62 4.46 3.19
CA ILE A 218 -15.55 4.32 4.65
C ILE A 218 -16.75 4.92 5.36
N ASN A 219 -17.40 5.93 4.76
CA ASN A 219 -18.60 6.55 5.30
C ASN A 219 -19.84 5.62 5.23
N GLU A 220 -19.89 4.75 4.23
CA GLU A 220 -20.96 3.74 4.10
C GLU A 220 -20.78 2.65 5.14
N VAL A 221 -19.54 2.16 5.36
CA VAL A 221 -19.24 1.16 6.39
C VAL A 221 -19.65 1.66 7.77
N LYS A 222 -19.31 2.88 8.15
CA LYS A 222 -19.68 3.49 9.44
C LYS A 222 -21.20 3.62 9.65
N LYS A 223 -21.96 3.83 8.58
CA LYS A 223 -23.44 3.91 8.68
C LYS A 223 -24.06 2.54 8.99
N VAL A 224 -23.51 1.47 8.43
CA VAL A 224 -24.01 0.10 8.67
C VAL A 224 -23.78 -0.30 10.12
N GLU A 225 -22.61 -0.03 10.71
CA GLU A 225 -22.35 -0.31 12.13
C GLU A 225 -23.32 0.42 13.07
N HIS A 226 -23.63 1.68 12.79
CA HIS A 226 -24.62 2.42 13.59
C HIS A 226 -26.03 1.86 13.48
N SER A 227 -26.44 1.32 12.33
CA SER A 227 -27.78 0.71 12.17
C SER A 227 -27.93 -0.60 12.95
N TYR A 228 -26.89 -1.42 13.04
CA TYR A 228 -26.90 -2.65 13.85
C TYR A 228 -27.00 -2.39 15.36
N ILE A 229 -26.34 -1.34 15.87
CA ILE A 229 -26.41 -0.96 17.28
C ILE A 229 -27.83 -0.49 17.67
N ILE A 230 -28.51 0.24 16.79
CA ILE A 230 -29.88 0.74 17.04
C ILE A 230 -30.91 -0.41 17.05
N GLU A 231 -30.75 -1.41 16.19
CA GLU A 231 -31.67 -2.58 16.17
C GLU A 231 -31.49 -3.50 17.40
N HIS A 232 -30.31 -3.55 18.01
CA HIS A 232 -30.06 -4.39 19.18
C HIS A 232 -30.63 -3.77 20.48
N ASP A 233 -30.65 -2.45 20.59
CA ASP A 233 -31.18 -1.74 21.76
C ASP A 233 -32.72 -1.70 21.83
N ASN A 234 -33.42 -2.12 20.75
CA ASN A 234 -34.89 -2.18 20.70
C ASN A 234 -35.47 -3.59 20.95
N LEU A 235 -34.67 -4.54 21.45
CA LEU A 235 -35.07 -5.92 21.76
C LEU A 235 -35.04 -6.26 23.26
N GLU A 236 -35.17 -5.25 24.16
CA GLU A 236 -35.47 -5.44 25.59
C GLU A 236 -36.90 -5.02 25.94
#